data_5188a23d27e2fc23b1c14b382d57bfd7
#
_entry.id   5188a23d27e2fc23b1c14b382d57bfd7
#
_cell.length_a   1.000
_cell.length_b   1.000
_cell.length_c   1.000
_cell.angle_alpha   90.00
_cell.angle_beta   90.00
_cell.angle_gamma   90.00
#
_symmetry.space_group_name_H-M   'P 1'
#
loop_
_entity.id
_entity.type
_entity.pdbx_description
1 polymer ?
#
loop_
_entity_poly.entity_id
_entity_poly.type
_entity_poly.pdbx_seq_one_letter_code
_entity_poly.pdbx_strand_id
1 'polypeptide(L)'
;TEGQVRAADIYNRKGRLFAQITYDQTQRPTHTRYFDQNNVVVIMENHLTGDIILTLEGKRHIFKSKQEFVVFYLQYRGYDTDRIIYNSLATPFLVAYALRPKNGRAEDVLFWQESIGEALPGNMKVAMKMPHRNIRIAVQDRQVYEKIQSLATPEEKVYFHNIGYIYDYQRLNNMNPEALILTNSDQLEQIEQLLTQLPNVHFHIGAITEMSGHLMGLNRYPNVSLYPNIRPAKVAELFDRCDLYLDINISDEILNACRTAFENNMLILSFKNTCHSRRFIADDHIYLPENVLAMVEKIQAVLTHTAEMGSALDKQKQAANQASLEQYKAIL
;
A
#
# COMPACT_ATOMS: atom_id res chain seq x y z
N THR A 1 33.16 23.82 9.38
CA THR A 1 32.04 23.52 10.29
C THR A 1 31.87 22.01 10.29
N GLU A 2 32.29 21.38 11.39
CA GLU A 2 32.24 19.92 11.55
C GLU A 2 30.80 19.41 11.47
N GLY A 3 30.58 18.32 10.69
CA GLY A 3 29.32 17.59 10.65
C GLY A 3 28.22 18.14 9.74
N GLN A 4 28.44 19.23 8.98
CA GLN A 4 27.42 19.73 8.04
C GLN A 4 27.62 19.21 6.62
N VAL A 5 26.57 18.61 6.03
CA VAL A 5 26.56 18.18 4.64
C VAL A 5 26.52 19.42 3.73
N ARG A 6 27.46 19.54 2.80
CA ARG A 6 27.50 20.61 1.79
C ARG A 6 26.95 20.19 0.44
N ALA A 7 27.18 18.93 0.10
CA ALA A 7 26.62 18.33 -1.09
C ALA A 7 26.37 16.83 -0.85
N ALA A 8 25.39 16.28 -1.53
CA ALA A 8 25.10 14.84 -1.58
C ALA A 8 25.05 14.39 -3.04
N ASP A 9 25.86 13.40 -3.37
CA ASP A 9 25.88 12.76 -4.68
C ASP A 9 24.92 11.58 -4.68
N ILE A 10 24.05 11.52 -5.69
CA ILE A 10 23.05 10.47 -5.88
C ILE A 10 23.45 9.63 -7.09
N TYR A 11 23.65 8.35 -6.87
CA TYR A 11 24.00 7.39 -7.90
C TYR A 11 22.80 6.54 -8.30
N ASN A 12 22.72 6.22 -9.59
CA ASN A 12 21.70 5.29 -10.08
C ASN A 12 22.08 3.83 -9.76
N ARG A 13 21.18 2.87 -10.04
CA ARG A 13 21.43 1.44 -9.79
C ARG A 13 22.64 0.85 -10.52
N LYS A 14 23.20 1.55 -11.52
CA LYS A 14 24.41 1.15 -12.26
C LYS A 14 25.68 1.82 -11.74
N GLY A 15 25.62 2.50 -10.58
CA GLY A 15 26.76 3.19 -9.97
C GLY A 15 27.21 4.47 -10.69
N ARG A 16 26.38 5.06 -11.57
CA ARG A 16 26.67 6.33 -12.24
C ARG A 16 26.09 7.50 -11.46
N LEU A 17 26.83 8.60 -11.37
CA LEU A 17 26.33 9.84 -10.80
C LEU A 17 25.10 10.29 -11.60
N PHE A 18 23.97 10.41 -10.91
CA PHE A 18 22.71 10.80 -11.52
C PHE A 18 22.31 12.22 -11.15
N ALA A 19 22.51 12.58 -9.86
CA ALA A 19 22.20 13.91 -9.39
C ALA A 19 23.15 14.34 -8.26
N GLN A 20 23.27 15.63 -8.06
CA GLN A 20 23.98 16.23 -6.92
C GLN A 20 23.08 17.30 -6.30
N ILE A 21 22.86 17.21 -5.00
CA ILE A 21 22.14 18.21 -4.22
C ILE A 21 23.15 19.05 -3.43
N THR A 22 23.05 20.37 -3.50
CA THR A 22 23.82 21.30 -2.68
C THR A 22 22.97 21.90 -1.58
N TYR A 23 23.58 22.11 -0.41
CA TYR A 23 22.90 22.60 0.80
C TYR A 23 23.49 23.91 1.28
N ASP A 24 22.66 24.74 1.89
CA ASP A 24 23.09 25.92 2.60
C ASP A 24 23.61 25.61 4.02
N GLN A 25 23.94 26.65 4.79
CA GLN A 25 24.43 26.52 6.17
C GLN A 25 23.35 25.95 7.13
N THR A 26 22.07 26.06 6.78
CA THR A 26 20.93 25.56 7.56
C THR A 26 20.48 24.15 7.13
N GLN A 27 21.29 23.48 6.32
CA GLN A 27 21.02 22.14 5.77
C GLN A 27 19.78 22.09 4.85
N ARG A 28 19.39 23.23 4.25
CA ARG A 28 18.32 23.28 3.26
C ARG A 28 18.89 23.12 1.85
N PRO A 29 18.27 22.31 0.99
CA PRO A 29 18.72 22.17 -0.40
C PRO A 29 18.57 23.52 -1.13
N THR A 30 19.62 23.93 -1.84
CA THR A 30 19.63 25.14 -2.65
C THR A 30 19.51 24.85 -4.13
N HIS A 31 20.22 23.84 -4.62
CA HIS A 31 20.20 23.42 -6.01
C HIS A 31 20.27 21.90 -6.13
N THR A 32 19.60 21.36 -7.15
CA THR A 32 19.84 19.99 -7.61
C THR A 32 20.28 20.03 -9.06
N ARG A 33 21.41 19.39 -9.35
CA ARG A 33 21.94 19.20 -10.72
C ARG A 33 21.73 17.76 -11.13
N TYR A 34 21.23 17.55 -12.33
CA TYR A 34 21.06 16.21 -12.91
C TYR A 34 22.02 16.04 -14.08
N PHE A 35 22.64 14.88 -14.16
CA PHE A 35 23.71 14.58 -15.10
C PHE A 35 23.27 13.56 -16.15
N ASP A 36 23.77 13.72 -17.37
CA ASP A 36 23.69 12.71 -18.41
C ASP A 36 24.73 11.59 -18.21
N GLN A 37 24.79 10.66 -19.16
CA GLN A 37 25.77 9.56 -19.14
C GLN A 37 27.23 10.00 -19.26
N ASN A 38 27.52 11.23 -19.68
CA ASN A 38 28.82 11.82 -19.84
C ASN A 38 29.21 12.76 -18.68
N ASN A 39 28.43 12.74 -17.60
CA ASN A 39 28.55 13.64 -16.44
C ASN A 39 28.38 15.14 -16.80
N VAL A 40 27.63 15.43 -17.87
CA VAL A 40 27.26 16.81 -18.22
C VAL A 40 25.94 17.17 -17.54
N VAL A 41 25.86 18.35 -16.93
CA VAL A 41 24.64 18.86 -16.30
C VAL A 41 23.62 19.16 -17.39
N VAL A 42 22.50 18.43 -17.37
CA VAL A 42 21.39 18.59 -18.33
C VAL A 42 20.18 19.31 -17.73
N ILE A 43 19.95 19.16 -16.42
CA ILE A 43 18.90 19.88 -15.69
C ILE A 43 19.51 20.47 -14.42
N MET A 44 19.11 21.69 -14.09
CA MET A 44 19.40 22.33 -12.81
C MET A 44 18.10 22.87 -12.23
N GLU A 45 17.77 22.42 -11.03
CA GLU A 45 16.64 22.92 -10.23
C GLU A 45 17.17 23.84 -9.14
N ASN A 46 16.66 25.07 -9.08
CA ASN A 46 16.95 26.03 -8.03
C ASN A 46 15.79 26.00 -7.01
N HIS A 47 16.08 25.46 -5.82
CA HIS A 47 15.06 25.32 -4.77
C HIS A 47 14.67 26.64 -4.09
N LEU A 48 15.50 27.70 -4.26
CA LEU A 48 15.19 29.02 -3.68
C LEU A 48 14.21 29.80 -4.53
N THR A 49 14.31 29.70 -5.86
CA THR A 49 13.44 30.43 -6.80
C THR A 49 12.37 29.56 -7.42
N GLY A 50 12.51 28.22 -7.34
CA GLY A 50 11.66 27.25 -8.05
C GLY A 50 11.98 27.10 -9.54
N ASP A 51 12.98 27.84 -10.06
CA ASP A 51 13.35 27.81 -11.47
C ASP A 51 14.00 26.46 -11.83
N ILE A 52 13.65 25.94 -13.02
CA ILE A 52 14.27 24.76 -13.61
C ILE A 52 14.91 25.17 -14.94
N ILE A 53 16.19 24.86 -15.10
CA ILE A 53 16.96 25.09 -16.33
C ILE A 53 17.22 23.75 -16.98
N LEU A 54 16.73 23.56 -18.20
CA LEU A 54 17.00 22.38 -19.03
C LEU A 54 17.92 22.79 -20.18
N THR A 55 19.01 22.05 -20.36
CA THR A 55 19.83 22.13 -21.56
C THR A 55 19.46 20.96 -22.48
N LEU A 56 18.84 21.27 -23.63
CA LEU A 56 18.35 20.29 -24.58
C LEU A 56 18.80 20.69 -25.99
N GLU A 57 19.48 19.80 -26.69
CA GLU A 57 19.98 20.03 -28.05
C GLU A 57 20.81 21.33 -28.18
N GLY A 58 21.63 21.63 -27.17
CA GLY A 58 22.45 22.84 -27.11
C GLY A 58 21.69 24.13 -26.75
N LYS A 59 20.38 24.07 -26.58
CA LYS A 59 19.54 25.22 -26.19
C LYS A 59 19.18 25.15 -24.71
N ARG A 60 19.12 26.32 -24.07
CA ARG A 60 18.67 26.44 -22.68
C ARG A 60 17.20 26.85 -22.63
N HIS A 61 16.42 26.07 -21.88
CA HIS A 61 15.02 26.35 -21.56
C HIS A 61 14.93 26.66 -20.07
N ILE A 62 14.23 27.71 -19.70
CA ILE A 62 14.03 28.14 -18.31
C ILE A 62 12.55 28.07 -18.01
N PHE A 63 12.21 27.32 -16.97
CA PHE A 63 10.83 27.15 -16.49
C PHE A 63 10.70 27.74 -15.09
N LYS A 64 9.61 28.44 -14.83
CA LYS A 64 9.34 29.07 -13.54
C LYS A 64 8.74 28.14 -12.50
N SER A 65 8.38 26.93 -12.91
CA SER A 65 7.82 25.91 -12.03
C SER A 65 8.06 24.49 -12.57
N LYS A 66 7.98 23.52 -11.67
CA LYS A 66 8.00 22.09 -12.04
C LYS A 66 6.84 21.73 -12.98
N GLN A 67 5.69 22.35 -12.81
CA GLN A 67 4.55 22.18 -13.70
C GLN A 67 4.89 22.57 -15.14
N GLU A 68 5.45 23.75 -15.37
CA GLU A 68 5.83 24.23 -16.73
C GLU A 68 6.85 23.28 -17.37
N PHE A 69 7.85 22.86 -16.61
CA PHE A 69 8.85 21.91 -17.10
C PHE A 69 8.20 20.58 -17.53
N VAL A 70 7.32 20.00 -16.71
CA VAL A 70 6.64 18.72 -17.03
C VAL A 70 5.74 18.87 -18.25
N VAL A 71 4.96 19.94 -18.34
CA VAL A 71 4.11 20.25 -19.50
C VAL A 71 4.94 20.32 -20.78
N PHE A 72 6.04 21.09 -20.75
CA PHE A 72 6.97 21.18 -21.86
C PHE A 72 7.51 19.81 -22.28
N TYR A 73 7.98 19.00 -21.29
CA TYR A 73 8.54 17.69 -21.55
C TYR A 73 7.54 16.73 -22.19
N LEU A 74 6.32 16.67 -21.68
CA LEU A 74 5.26 15.83 -22.24
C LEU A 74 4.93 16.21 -23.68
N GLN A 75 4.85 17.52 -23.97
CA GLN A 75 4.60 18.05 -25.31
C GLN A 75 5.79 17.78 -26.24
N TYR A 76 7.02 18.05 -25.79
CA TYR A 76 8.25 17.79 -26.55
C TYR A 76 8.39 16.32 -26.94
N ARG A 77 8.04 15.39 -26.01
CA ARG A 77 8.07 13.95 -26.26
C ARG A 77 6.89 13.47 -27.10
N GLY A 78 5.91 14.31 -27.37
CA GLY A 78 4.73 13.97 -28.17
C GLY A 78 3.81 12.93 -27.52
N TYR A 79 3.84 12.81 -26.17
CA TYR A 79 2.93 11.90 -25.49
C TYR A 79 1.48 12.27 -25.76
N ASP A 80 0.63 11.23 -25.86
CA ASP A 80 -0.81 11.40 -25.84
C ASP A 80 -1.25 11.77 -24.43
N THR A 81 -1.91 12.93 -24.32
CA THR A 81 -2.42 13.49 -23.08
C THR A 81 -3.93 13.70 -23.11
N ASP A 82 -4.63 13.04 -24.05
CA ASP A 82 -6.09 13.07 -24.13
C ASP A 82 -6.74 12.25 -23.00
N ARG A 83 -5.94 11.38 -22.35
CA ARG A 83 -6.29 10.74 -21.09
C ARG A 83 -5.10 10.79 -20.13
N ILE A 84 -5.31 11.31 -18.93
CA ILE A 84 -4.30 11.34 -17.87
C ILE A 84 -4.84 10.63 -16.65
N ILE A 85 -4.03 9.70 -16.12
CA ILE A 85 -4.30 9.01 -14.85
C ILE A 85 -3.32 9.57 -13.82
N TYR A 86 -3.83 10.06 -12.70
CA TYR A 86 -3.02 10.64 -11.63
C TYR A 86 -3.62 10.39 -10.25
N ASN A 87 -2.82 10.56 -9.19
CA ASN A 87 -3.20 10.24 -7.82
C ASN A 87 -3.01 11.40 -6.83
N SER A 88 -2.85 12.61 -7.31
CA SER A 88 -2.67 13.78 -6.44
C SER A 88 -3.22 15.05 -7.07
N LEU A 89 -3.83 15.89 -6.24
CA LEU A 89 -4.31 17.22 -6.61
C LEU A 89 -3.23 18.31 -6.53
N ALA A 90 -1.97 17.94 -6.35
CA ALA A 90 -0.82 18.83 -6.40
C ALA A 90 -0.27 18.97 -7.83
N THR A 91 1.03 18.79 -8.05
CA THR A 91 1.67 18.97 -9.36
C THR A 91 1.02 18.14 -10.49
N PRO A 92 0.65 16.86 -10.32
CA PRO A 92 0.00 16.09 -11.37
C PRO A 92 -1.31 16.73 -11.87
N PHE A 93 -2.17 17.19 -10.95
CA PHE A 93 -3.38 17.92 -11.30
C PHE A 93 -3.07 19.23 -12.05
N LEU A 94 -2.10 20.03 -11.57
CA LEU A 94 -1.73 21.30 -12.20
C LEU A 94 -1.18 21.09 -13.62
N VAL A 95 -0.45 19.99 -13.85
CA VAL A 95 0.01 19.60 -15.19
C VAL A 95 -1.18 19.22 -16.08
N ALA A 96 -2.08 18.37 -15.61
CA ALA A 96 -3.30 18.01 -16.35
C ALA A 96 -4.15 19.25 -16.69
N TYR A 97 -4.31 20.16 -15.73
CA TYR A 97 -5.03 21.43 -15.92
C TYR A 97 -4.43 22.31 -17.03
N ALA A 98 -3.09 22.36 -17.13
CA ALA A 98 -2.39 23.17 -18.13
C ALA A 98 -2.37 22.53 -19.53
N LEU A 99 -2.50 21.20 -19.63
CA LEU A 99 -2.48 20.48 -20.89
C LEU A 99 -3.84 20.57 -21.61
N ARG A 100 -3.78 20.91 -22.90
CA ARG A 100 -4.95 20.89 -23.79
C ARG A 100 -5.02 19.56 -24.53
N PRO A 101 -6.18 18.90 -24.56
CA PRO A 101 -6.35 17.68 -25.35
C PRO A 101 -6.22 18.00 -26.84
N LYS A 102 -5.72 17.04 -27.61
CA LYS A 102 -5.57 17.16 -29.07
C LYS A 102 -6.88 16.90 -29.81
N ASN A 103 -7.69 15.97 -29.27
CA ASN A 103 -8.87 15.42 -29.92
C ASN A 103 -10.17 15.76 -29.14
N GLY A 104 -10.42 17.05 -28.93
CA GLY A 104 -11.66 17.50 -28.30
C GLY A 104 -11.58 17.53 -26.77
N ARG A 105 -12.34 16.70 -26.07
CA ARG A 105 -12.42 16.68 -24.60
C ARG A 105 -11.70 15.46 -24.03
N ALA A 106 -10.81 15.67 -23.09
CA ALA A 106 -10.07 14.59 -22.44
C ALA A 106 -10.93 13.85 -21.39
N GLU A 107 -10.54 12.61 -21.09
CA GLU A 107 -11.16 11.75 -20.11
C GLU A 107 -10.11 11.36 -19.05
N ASP A 108 -10.03 12.11 -17.96
CA ASP A 108 -9.04 11.89 -16.90
C ASP A 108 -9.57 11.01 -15.77
N VAL A 109 -8.65 10.33 -15.10
CA VAL A 109 -8.96 9.56 -13.89
C VAL A 109 -8.05 9.99 -12.75
N LEU A 110 -8.65 10.49 -11.66
CA LEU A 110 -7.97 10.74 -10.40
C LEU A 110 -8.20 9.56 -9.46
N PHE A 111 -7.15 8.85 -9.07
CA PHE A 111 -7.20 7.90 -7.96
C PHE A 111 -6.99 8.65 -6.65
N TRP A 112 -8.07 8.84 -5.91
CA TRP A 112 -8.01 9.52 -4.62
C TRP A 112 -7.61 8.56 -3.51
N GLN A 113 -6.43 8.77 -2.94
CA GLN A 113 -5.80 7.91 -1.94
C GLN A 113 -5.52 8.64 -0.62
N GLU A 114 -5.95 9.87 -0.50
CA GLU A 114 -5.75 10.71 0.68
C GLU A 114 -7.02 10.73 1.56
N SER A 115 -6.86 11.04 2.83
CA SER A 115 -8.00 11.31 3.71
C SER A 115 -8.76 12.55 3.24
N ILE A 116 -10.02 12.67 3.65
CA ILE A 116 -10.84 13.85 3.38
C ILE A 116 -11.12 14.59 4.69
N GLY A 117 -10.96 15.92 4.65
CA GLY A 117 -11.28 16.80 5.78
C GLY A 117 -12.79 17.06 5.93
N GLU A 118 -13.15 18.23 6.42
CA GLU A 118 -14.54 18.64 6.61
C GLU A 118 -15.21 19.18 5.32
N ALA A 119 -14.44 19.32 4.23
CA ALA A 119 -14.93 19.75 2.93
C ALA A 119 -14.13 19.11 1.80
N LEU A 120 -14.71 19.07 0.60
CA LEU A 120 -13.99 18.66 -0.61
C LEU A 120 -12.84 19.64 -0.92
N PRO A 121 -11.64 19.16 -1.29
CA PRO A 121 -10.50 20.00 -1.64
C PRO A 121 -10.84 20.98 -2.77
N GLY A 122 -10.34 22.22 -2.69
CA GLY A 122 -10.60 23.25 -3.71
C GLY A 122 -10.18 22.82 -5.11
N ASN A 123 -9.00 22.21 -5.26
CA ASN A 123 -8.53 21.70 -6.55
C ASN A 123 -9.40 20.57 -7.09
N MET A 124 -10.04 19.76 -6.24
CA MET A 124 -10.99 18.72 -6.66
C MET A 124 -12.24 19.36 -7.29
N LYS A 125 -12.77 20.43 -6.67
CA LYS A 125 -13.90 21.20 -7.22
C LYS A 125 -13.54 21.89 -8.55
N VAL A 126 -12.30 22.38 -8.68
CA VAL A 126 -11.80 22.92 -9.94
C VAL A 126 -11.70 21.83 -11.01
N ALA A 127 -11.19 20.64 -10.64
CA ALA A 127 -11.08 19.50 -11.56
C ALA A 127 -12.45 19.09 -12.16
N MET A 128 -13.49 19.01 -11.33
CA MET A 128 -14.85 18.67 -11.78
C MET A 128 -15.47 19.69 -12.74
N LYS A 129 -14.97 20.93 -12.73
CA LYS A 129 -15.49 22.04 -13.56
C LYS A 129 -14.61 22.40 -14.75
N MET A 130 -13.55 21.61 -15.01
CA MET A 130 -12.66 21.89 -16.15
C MET A 130 -13.40 21.81 -17.50
N PRO A 131 -13.33 22.84 -18.35
CA PRO A 131 -14.12 22.88 -19.59
C PRO A 131 -13.61 21.93 -20.68
N HIS A 132 -12.31 21.53 -20.59
CA HIS A 132 -11.65 20.75 -21.64
C HIS A 132 -11.33 19.31 -21.23
N ARG A 133 -11.58 18.97 -19.98
CA ARG A 133 -11.26 17.66 -19.43
C ARG A 133 -12.43 17.17 -18.56
N ASN A 134 -12.93 16.00 -18.85
CA ASN A 134 -13.82 15.27 -17.95
C ASN A 134 -12.96 14.56 -16.91
N ILE A 135 -13.46 14.45 -15.71
CA ILE A 135 -12.76 13.71 -14.66
C ILE A 135 -13.68 12.64 -14.06
N ARG A 136 -13.12 11.48 -13.82
CA ARG A 136 -13.67 10.45 -12.91
C ARG A 136 -12.77 10.36 -11.71
N ILE A 137 -13.35 10.37 -10.52
CA ILE A 137 -12.60 10.29 -9.26
C ILE A 137 -12.83 8.91 -8.65
N ALA A 138 -11.84 8.06 -8.77
CA ALA A 138 -11.82 6.71 -8.23
C ALA A 138 -11.39 6.77 -6.76
N VAL A 139 -12.29 6.43 -5.83
CA VAL A 139 -12.01 6.41 -4.39
C VAL A 139 -11.90 4.97 -3.94
N GLN A 140 -10.70 4.56 -3.53
CA GLN A 140 -10.41 3.17 -3.21
C GLN A 140 -10.78 2.79 -1.77
N ASP A 141 -10.73 3.74 -0.84
CA ASP A 141 -11.12 3.52 0.54
C ASP A 141 -12.62 3.77 0.72
N ARG A 142 -13.34 2.78 1.26
CA ARG A 142 -14.80 2.84 1.41
C ARG A 142 -15.23 3.92 2.40
N GLN A 143 -14.52 4.08 3.51
CA GLN A 143 -14.88 5.08 4.53
C GLN A 143 -14.67 6.50 3.99
N VAL A 144 -13.58 6.71 3.24
CA VAL A 144 -13.32 7.97 2.54
C VAL A 144 -14.41 8.24 1.51
N TYR A 145 -14.83 7.23 0.73
CA TYR A 145 -15.93 7.38 -0.22
C TYR A 145 -17.24 7.76 0.45
N GLU A 146 -17.63 7.10 1.53
CA GLU A 146 -18.86 7.40 2.30
C GLU A 146 -18.80 8.83 2.86
N LYS A 147 -17.65 9.27 3.37
CA LYS A 147 -17.45 10.65 3.84
C LYS A 147 -17.57 11.66 2.68
N ILE A 148 -16.98 11.38 1.52
CA ILE A 148 -17.14 12.21 0.32
C ILE A 148 -18.63 12.32 -0.06
N GLN A 149 -19.36 11.20 -0.07
CA GLN A 149 -20.78 11.19 -0.39
C GLN A 149 -21.63 12.04 0.58
N SER A 150 -21.20 12.21 1.83
CA SER A 150 -21.86 13.09 2.79
C SER A 150 -21.54 14.59 2.57
N LEU A 151 -20.38 14.91 1.97
CA LEU A 151 -19.91 16.27 1.74
C LEU A 151 -20.25 16.84 0.36
N ALA A 152 -20.42 15.96 -0.62
CA ALA A 152 -20.64 16.34 -2.03
C ALA A 152 -22.11 16.70 -2.28
N THR A 153 -22.34 17.71 -3.13
CA THR A 153 -23.67 18.02 -3.64
C THR A 153 -24.16 16.93 -4.61
N PRO A 154 -25.48 16.83 -4.90
CA PRO A 154 -25.98 15.85 -5.86
C PRO A 154 -25.29 15.92 -7.23
N GLU A 155 -24.95 17.11 -7.71
CA GLU A 155 -24.24 17.33 -8.97
C GLU A 155 -22.77 16.91 -8.91
N GLU A 156 -22.14 17.00 -7.74
CA GLU A 156 -20.76 16.58 -7.55
C GLU A 156 -20.62 15.05 -7.40
N LYS A 157 -21.65 14.39 -6.88
CA LYS A 157 -21.60 12.91 -6.62
C LYS A 157 -21.36 12.08 -7.87
N VAL A 158 -21.76 12.55 -9.04
CA VAL A 158 -21.58 11.83 -10.32
C VAL A 158 -20.13 11.61 -10.71
N TYR A 159 -19.21 12.40 -10.16
CA TYR A 159 -17.78 12.28 -10.43
C TYR A 159 -17.08 11.21 -9.61
N PHE A 160 -17.69 10.79 -8.49
CA PHE A 160 -17.06 9.86 -7.54
C PHE A 160 -17.50 8.42 -7.75
N HIS A 161 -16.52 7.54 -7.88
CA HIS A 161 -16.73 6.11 -8.07
C HIS A 161 -16.03 5.35 -6.94
N ASN A 162 -16.81 4.56 -6.17
CA ASN A 162 -16.21 3.63 -5.23
C ASN A 162 -15.61 2.48 -6.02
N ILE A 163 -14.29 2.36 -5.96
CA ILE A 163 -13.55 1.27 -6.59
C ILE A 163 -12.56 0.73 -5.56
N GLY A 164 -12.61 -0.55 -5.29
CA GLY A 164 -11.70 -1.18 -4.35
C GLY A 164 -10.28 -1.31 -4.89
N TYR A 165 -9.56 -2.27 -4.37
CA TYR A 165 -8.17 -2.55 -4.73
C TYR A 165 -8.09 -3.84 -5.54
N ILE A 166 -7.18 -3.88 -6.51
CA ILE A 166 -6.79 -5.13 -7.17
C ILE A 166 -5.67 -5.76 -6.34
N TYR A 167 -5.85 -7.02 -6.00
CA TYR A 167 -4.84 -7.82 -5.31
C TYR A 167 -4.34 -8.93 -6.22
N ASP A 168 -3.04 -9.20 -6.14
CA ASP A 168 -2.37 -10.26 -6.87
C ASP A 168 -2.12 -11.43 -5.89
N TYR A 169 -3.01 -12.41 -5.93
CA TYR A 169 -2.89 -13.59 -5.07
C TYR A 169 -1.81 -14.53 -5.57
N GLN A 170 -0.86 -14.84 -4.70
CA GLN A 170 0.31 -15.65 -5.03
C GLN A 170 -0.04 -17.14 -5.18
N ARG A 171 -1.06 -17.61 -4.45
CA ARG A 171 -1.48 -19.01 -4.45
C ARG A 171 -2.97 -19.17 -4.07
N LEU A 172 -3.45 -20.40 -4.21
CA LEU A 172 -4.77 -20.80 -3.68
C LEU A 172 -4.64 -21.31 -2.25
N ASN A 173 -5.72 -21.21 -1.47
CA ASN A 173 -5.86 -21.88 -0.18
C ASN A 173 -6.23 -23.36 -0.42
N ASN A 174 -5.47 -24.29 0.12
CA ASN A 174 -5.64 -25.73 -0.04
C ASN A 174 -6.24 -26.40 1.19
N MET A 175 -6.62 -25.63 2.20
CA MET A 175 -7.14 -26.10 3.49
C MET A 175 -6.13 -26.97 4.26
N ASN A 176 -4.83 -26.70 4.10
CA ASN A 176 -3.80 -27.37 4.89
C ASN A 176 -4.02 -27.02 6.37
N PRO A 177 -4.01 -28.02 7.28
CA PRO A 177 -4.21 -27.77 8.70
C PRO A 177 -2.93 -27.22 9.35
N GLU A 178 -2.41 -26.14 8.81
CA GLU A 178 -1.20 -25.48 9.26
C GLU A 178 -1.46 -23.98 9.46
N ALA A 179 -1.11 -23.49 10.64
CA ALA A 179 -1.30 -22.10 11.06
C ALA A 179 0.06 -21.43 11.29
N LEU A 180 0.25 -20.25 10.71
CA LEU A 180 1.41 -19.40 10.92
C LEU A 180 1.08 -18.31 11.94
N ILE A 181 2.01 -18.09 12.89
CA ILE A 181 2.02 -16.98 13.84
C ILE A 181 3.40 -16.33 13.74
N LEU A 182 3.46 -15.03 13.47
CA LEU A 182 4.71 -14.27 13.52
C LEU A 182 4.68 -13.30 14.70
N THR A 183 5.76 -13.24 15.46
CA THR A 183 5.81 -12.45 16.69
C THR A 183 7.16 -11.79 16.94
N ASN A 184 7.13 -10.66 17.63
CA ASN A 184 8.27 -10.00 18.28
C ASN A 184 8.08 -9.90 19.79
N SER A 185 7.08 -10.60 20.34
CA SER A 185 6.74 -10.66 21.76
C SER A 185 6.72 -12.11 22.22
N ASP A 186 6.88 -12.33 23.51
CA ASP A 186 6.67 -13.63 24.16
C ASP A 186 5.21 -13.87 24.59
N GLN A 187 4.33 -12.89 24.33
CA GLN A 187 2.91 -12.94 24.68
C GLN A 187 2.08 -13.15 23.41
N LEU A 188 1.49 -14.34 23.31
CA LEU A 188 0.55 -14.73 22.28
C LEU A 188 -0.82 -14.97 22.91
N GLU A 189 -1.83 -14.24 22.48
CA GLU A 189 -3.16 -14.28 23.07
C GLU A 189 -3.78 -15.67 22.93
N GLN A 190 -4.22 -16.27 24.05
CA GLN A 190 -4.92 -17.56 24.12
C GLN A 190 -4.18 -18.76 23.47
N ILE A 191 -2.87 -18.69 23.25
CA ILE A 191 -2.11 -19.70 22.49
C ILE A 191 -2.24 -21.10 23.06
N GLU A 192 -2.14 -21.28 24.39
CA GLU A 192 -2.18 -22.63 25.01
C GLU A 192 -3.56 -23.30 24.84
N GLN A 193 -4.64 -22.51 24.84
CA GLN A 193 -5.98 -23.02 24.56
C GLN A 193 -6.12 -23.46 23.11
N LEU A 194 -5.64 -22.64 22.16
CA LEU A 194 -5.64 -22.98 20.74
C LEU A 194 -4.86 -24.27 20.47
N LEU A 195 -3.66 -24.42 21.02
CA LEU A 195 -2.82 -25.61 20.86
C LEU A 195 -3.50 -26.87 21.38
N THR A 196 -4.17 -26.75 22.53
CA THR A 196 -4.84 -27.87 23.20
C THR A 196 -6.12 -28.31 22.50
N GLN A 197 -6.91 -27.32 22.02
CA GLN A 197 -8.22 -27.57 21.39
C GLN A 197 -8.11 -27.96 19.91
N LEU A 198 -6.97 -27.69 19.27
CA LEU A 198 -6.71 -27.97 17.85
C LEU A 198 -5.51 -28.92 17.65
N PRO A 199 -5.55 -30.14 18.20
CA PRO A 199 -4.41 -31.08 18.13
C PRO A 199 -4.07 -31.52 16.69
N ASN A 200 -5.02 -31.41 15.76
CA ASN A 200 -4.86 -31.75 14.34
C ASN A 200 -4.38 -30.55 13.48
N VAL A 201 -4.19 -29.38 14.06
CA VAL A 201 -3.62 -28.21 13.39
C VAL A 201 -2.18 -28.06 13.83
N HIS A 202 -1.25 -27.92 12.90
CA HIS A 202 0.15 -27.68 13.20
C HIS A 202 0.44 -26.16 13.22
N PHE A 203 1.01 -25.68 14.32
CA PHE A 203 1.30 -24.28 14.56
C PHE A 203 2.77 -23.97 14.32
N HIS A 204 3.05 -23.07 13.39
CA HIS A 204 4.39 -22.54 13.12
C HIS A 204 4.52 -21.18 13.77
N ILE A 205 5.34 -21.07 14.82
CA ILE A 205 5.56 -19.81 15.54
C ILE A 205 6.95 -19.28 15.20
N GLY A 206 7.01 -18.15 14.49
CA GLY A 206 8.25 -17.52 14.07
C GLY A 206 8.51 -16.20 14.77
N ALA A 207 9.70 -16.02 15.33
CA ALA A 207 10.16 -14.75 15.91
C ALA A 207 11.37 -14.22 15.15
N ILE A 208 11.41 -12.89 14.90
CA ILE A 208 12.56 -12.22 14.26
C ILE A 208 13.75 -12.05 15.22
N THR A 209 13.54 -12.30 16.51
CA THR A 209 14.53 -12.26 17.57
C THR A 209 14.65 -13.63 18.23
N GLU A 210 15.53 -13.74 19.22
CA GLU A 210 15.54 -14.92 20.10
C GLU A 210 14.19 -15.06 20.83
N MET A 211 13.78 -16.30 21.05
CA MET A 211 12.57 -16.61 21.83
C MET A 211 12.88 -16.71 23.31
N SER A 212 12.01 -16.15 24.15
CA SER A 212 12.08 -16.31 25.60
C SER A 212 11.88 -17.76 26.05
N GLY A 213 12.24 -18.07 27.28
CA GLY A 213 11.94 -19.37 27.87
C GLY A 213 10.45 -19.72 27.88
N HIS A 214 9.58 -18.71 27.94
CA HIS A 214 8.12 -18.88 27.87
C HIS A 214 7.69 -19.40 26.49
N LEU A 215 8.10 -18.75 25.41
CA LEU A 215 7.81 -19.23 24.05
C LEU A 215 8.45 -20.60 23.79
N MET A 216 9.71 -20.77 24.17
CA MET A 216 10.40 -22.07 24.02
C MET A 216 9.69 -23.20 24.79
N GLY A 217 9.00 -22.87 25.87
CA GLY A 217 8.17 -23.83 26.62
C GLY A 217 6.98 -24.39 25.82
N LEU A 218 6.54 -23.72 24.75
CA LEU A 218 5.48 -24.22 23.87
C LEU A 218 5.91 -25.46 23.07
N ASN A 219 7.20 -25.75 22.97
CA ASN A 219 7.70 -26.99 22.35
C ASN A 219 7.23 -28.30 23.04
N ARG A 220 6.62 -28.19 24.22
CA ARG A 220 5.95 -29.32 24.88
C ARG A 220 4.69 -29.81 24.12
N TYR A 221 4.10 -28.99 23.29
CA TYR A 221 2.95 -29.38 22.47
C TYR A 221 3.42 -30.07 21.18
N PRO A 222 2.91 -31.26 20.84
CA PRO A 222 3.39 -32.05 19.69
C PRO A 222 3.04 -31.41 18.34
N ASN A 223 2.07 -30.50 18.33
CA ASN A 223 1.59 -29.76 17.15
C ASN A 223 2.20 -28.36 17.01
N VAL A 224 3.41 -28.13 17.56
CA VAL A 224 4.10 -26.83 17.50
C VAL A 224 5.48 -26.98 16.88
N SER A 225 5.85 -26.04 16.03
CA SER A 225 7.23 -25.81 15.59
C SER A 225 7.63 -24.36 15.87
N LEU A 226 8.75 -24.18 16.55
CA LEU A 226 9.28 -22.88 16.95
C LEU A 226 10.45 -22.49 16.04
N TYR A 227 10.48 -21.24 15.61
CA TYR A 227 11.52 -20.69 14.73
C TYR A 227 12.10 -19.40 15.34
N PRO A 228 13.03 -19.50 16.34
CA PRO A 228 13.74 -18.33 16.84
C PRO A 228 14.67 -17.77 15.75
N ASN A 229 14.83 -16.44 15.71
CA ASN A 229 15.63 -15.76 14.69
C ASN A 229 15.28 -16.22 13.26
N ILE A 230 13.98 -16.29 12.96
CA ILE A 230 13.49 -16.84 11.69
C ILE A 230 14.09 -16.11 10.50
N ARG A 231 14.61 -16.88 9.53
CA ARG A 231 15.22 -16.32 8.32
C ARG A 231 14.15 -15.97 7.28
N PRO A 232 14.36 -14.93 6.45
CA PRO A 232 13.39 -14.52 5.42
C PRO A 232 12.96 -15.66 4.48
N ALA A 233 13.87 -16.55 4.09
CA ALA A 233 13.56 -17.72 3.26
C ALA A 233 12.57 -18.68 3.95
N LYS A 234 12.71 -18.88 5.27
CA LYS A 234 11.78 -19.73 6.03
C LYS A 234 10.42 -19.06 6.23
N VAL A 235 10.40 -17.74 6.40
CA VAL A 235 9.15 -16.97 6.43
C VAL A 235 8.38 -17.13 5.11
N ALA A 236 9.06 -16.98 3.97
CA ALA A 236 8.45 -17.16 2.65
C ALA A 236 7.91 -18.59 2.46
N GLU A 237 8.68 -19.62 2.86
CA GLU A 237 8.24 -21.03 2.83
C GLU A 237 6.97 -21.25 3.65
N LEU A 238 6.89 -20.66 4.85
CA LEU A 238 5.71 -20.81 5.71
C LEU A 238 4.47 -20.08 5.16
N PHE A 239 4.64 -18.92 4.55
CA PHE A 239 3.54 -18.26 3.85
C PHE A 239 3.03 -19.06 2.64
N ASP A 240 3.91 -19.78 1.95
CA ASP A 240 3.51 -20.65 0.84
C ASP A 240 2.82 -21.95 1.32
N ARG A 241 3.16 -22.42 2.52
CA ARG A 241 2.71 -23.70 3.07
C ARG A 241 1.44 -23.61 3.91
N CYS A 242 1.33 -22.60 4.79
CA CYS A 242 0.24 -22.48 5.77
C CYS A 242 -1.00 -21.86 5.11
N ASP A 243 -2.18 -22.37 5.44
CA ASP A 243 -3.45 -21.83 4.96
C ASP A 243 -4.21 -20.99 5.98
N LEU A 244 -3.71 -20.95 7.23
CA LEU A 244 -4.20 -20.12 8.31
C LEU A 244 -3.09 -19.15 8.77
N TYR A 245 -3.44 -17.91 9.02
CA TYR A 245 -2.61 -16.95 9.73
C TYR A 245 -3.34 -16.48 11.00
N LEU A 246 -2.70 -16.64 12.15
CA LEU A 246 -3.28 -16.20 13.43
C LEU A 246 -2.57 -14.92 13.87
N ASP A 247 -3.29 -13.83 13.81
CA ASP A 247 -2.85 -12.51 14.24
C ASP A 247 -3.13 -12.34 15.74
N ILE A 248 -2.34 -13.03 16.57
CA ILE A 248 -2.52 -13.15 18.02
C ILE A 248 -1.34 -12.62 18.83
N ASN A 249 -0.37 -11.99 18.19
CA ASN A 249 0.76 -11.32 18.83
C ASN A 249 0.31 -10.05 19.54
N ILE A 250 0.67 -9.87 20.82
CA ILE A 250 0.25 -8.70 21.63
C ILE A 250 1.07 -7.45 21.31
N SER A 251 2.27 -7.59 20.73
CA SER A 251 3.10 -6.46 20.30
C SER A 251 2.79 -6.05 18.86
N ASP A 252 3.57 -5.12 18.28
CA ASP A 252 3.38 -4.61 16.94
C ASP A 252 3.46 -5.70 15.84
N GLU A 253 2.74 -5.47 14.74
CA GLU A 253 2.84 -6.31 13.54
C GLU A 253 4.26 -6.33 12.98
N ILE A 254 4.77 -7.49 12.61
CA ILE A 254 6.07 -7.65 11.98
C ILE A 254 5.94 -8.09 10.52
N LEU A 255 6.87 -7.68 9.66
CA LEU A 255 7.01 -8.13 8.26
C LEU A 255 5.76 -7.90 7.39
N ASN A 256 4.87 -6.98 7.76
CA ASN A 256 3.56 -6.79 7.10
C ASN A 256 2.78 -8.12 6.98
N ALA A 257 2.76 -8.89 8.05
CA ALA A 257 2.32 -10.28 8.03
C ALA A 257 0.86 -10.44 7.62
N CYS A 258 -0.05 -9.58 8.07
CA CYS A 258 -1.47 -9.63 7.69
C CYS A 258 -1.65 -9.42 6.18
N ARG A 259 -0.94 -8.44 5.59
CA ARG A 259 -0.99 -8.20 4.16
C ARG A 259 -0.38 -9.39 3.38
N THR A 260 0.76 -9.89 3.82
CA THR A 260 1.42 -11.02 3.16
C THR A 260 0.55 -12.28 3.24
N ALA A 261 -0.08 -12.56 4.39
CA ALA A 261 -1.02 -13.66 4.54
C ALA A 261 -2.23 -13.51 3.62
N PHE A 262 -2.80 -12.29 3.52
CA PHE A 262 -3.90 -11.99 2.62
C PHE A 262 -3.52 -12.24 1.15
N GLU A 263 -2.37 -11.74 0.69
CA GLU A 263 -1.88 -11.91 -0.67
C GLU A 263 -1.51 -13.39 -0.98
N ASN A 264 -1.21 -14.19 0.05
CA ASN A 264 -1.06 -15.65 -0.05
C ASN A 264 -2.38 -16.42 0.14
N ASN A 265 -3.51 -15.73 0.12
CA ASN A 265 -4.85 -16.32 0.23
C ASN A 265 -5.05 -17.19 1.48
N MET A 266 -4.35 -16.85 2.56
CA MET A 266 -4.51 -17.47 3.86
C MET A 266 -5.73 -16.89 4.57
N LEU A 267 -6.47 -17.71 5.33
CA LEU A 267 -7.52 -17.19 6.21
C LEU A 267 -6.87 -16.58 7.45
N ILE A 268 -7.19 -15.32 7.72
CA ILE A 268 -6.65 -14.57 8.85
C ILE A 268 -7.69 -14.50 9.96
N LEU A 269 -7.30 -14.92 11.16
CA LEU A 269 -8.12 -14.85 12.38
C LEU A 269 -7.35 -14.08 13.45
N SER A 270 -8.06 -13.27 14.24
CA SER A 270 -7.44 -12.42 15.25
C SER A 270 -8.31 -12.31 16.51
N PHE A 271 -7.70 -11.90 17.62
CA PHE A 271 -8.45 -11.37 18.75
C PHE A 271 -8.57 -9.85 18.66
N LYS A 272 -9.58 -9.30 19.34
CA LYS A 272 -9.86 -7.85 19.29
C LYS A 272 -8.71 -6.97 19.79
N ASN A 273 -7.96 -7.48 20.77
CA ASN A 273 -6.82 -6.81 21.38
C ASN A 273 -5.49 -7.02 20.63
N THR A 274 -5.44 -7.94 19.66
CA THR A 274 -4.24 -8.22 18.85
C THR A 274 -4.43 -7.91 17.37
N CYS A 275 -5.60 -7.46 16.93
CA CYS A 275 -5.91 -7.21 15.53
C CYS A 275 -5.10 -6.04 14.97
N HIS A 276 -4.06 -6.34 14.20
CA HIS A 276 -3.17 -5.33 13.62
C HIS A 276 -3.71 -4.69 12.35
N SER A 277 -4.50 -5.41 11.55
CA SER A 277 -4.99 -4.88 10.28
C SER A 277 -6.44 -5.24 10.01
N ARG A 278 -7.36 -4.37 10.43
CA ARG A 278 -8.81 -4.50 10.10
C ARG A 278 -9.12 -4.46 8.62
N ARG A 279 -8.16 -4.00 7.80
CA ARG A 279 -8.33 -3.98 6.35
C ARG A 279 -8.34 -5.37 5.74
N PHE A 280 -7.57 -6.30 6.31
CA PHE A 280 -7.39 -7.64 5.76
C PHE A 280 -8.11 -8.73 6.57
N ILE A 281 -8.81 -8.36 7.63
CA ILE A 281 -9.50 -9.29 8.54
C ILE A 281 -10.99 -8.91 8.56
N ALA A 282 -11.86 -9.85 8.21
CA ALA A 282 -13.30 -9.62 8.30
C ALA A 282 -13.74 -9.48 9.76
N ASP A 283 -14.76 -8.66 10.03
CA ASP A 283 -15.21 -8.40 11.40
C ASP A 283 -15.65 -9.67 12.15
N ASP A 284 -16.21 -10.65 11.47
CA ASP A 284 -16.59 -11.95 12.04
C ASP A 284 -15.41 -12.93 12.19
N HIS A 285 -14.20 -12.52 11.81
CA HIS A 285 -12.94 -13.21 12.05
C HIS A 285 -12.15 -12.60 13.22
N ILE A 286 -12.71 -11.59 13.90
CA ILE A 286 -12.11 -10.93 15.05
C ILE A 286 -12.90 -11.31 16.30
N TYR A 287 -12.27 -12.06 17.17
CA TYR A 287 -12.90 -12.65 18.37
C TYR A 287 -12.52 -11.87 19.64
N LEU A 288 -13.37 -11.93 20.65
CA LEU A 288 -12.97 -11.53 21.99
C LEU A 288 -12.08 -12.63 22.59
N PRO A 289 -11.02 -12.30 23.38
CA PRO A 289 -10.14 -13.31 23.98
C PRO A 289 -10.88 -14.37 24.80
N GLU A 290 -11.95 -13.98 25.51
CA GLU A 290 -12.82 -14.87 26.26
C GLU A 290 -13.64 -15.82 25.39
N ASN A 291 -13.78 -15.55 24.10
CA ASN A 291 -14.52 -16.37 23.14
C ASN A 291 -13.58 -17.22 22.24
N VAL A 292 -12.43 -17.64 22.76
CA VAL A 292 -11.46 -18.46 22.02
C VAL A 292 -12.07 -19.72 21.42
N LEU A 293 -13.05 -20.33 22.08
CA LEU A 293 -13.74 -21.52 21.57
C LEU A 293 -14.48 -21.23 20.24
N ALA A 294 -15.03 -20.04 20.03
CA ALA A 294 -15.65 -19.67 18.77
C ALA A 294 -14.59 -19.60 17.63
N MET A 295 -13.37 -19.13 17.90
CA MET A 295 -12.26 -19.19 16.94
C MET A 295 -11.86 -20.65 16.66
N VAL A 296 -11.80 -21.51 17.66
CA VAL A 296 -11.54 -22.95 17.50
C VAL A 296 -12.57 -23.60 16.59
N GLU A 297 -13.87 -23.40 16.85
CA GLU A 297 -14.98 -23.92 16.04
C GLU A 297 -14.86 -23.42 14.57
N LYS A 298 -14.53 -22.15 14.37
CA LYS A 298 -14.33 -21.60 13.04
C LYS A 298 -13.16 -22.27 12.31
N ILE A 299 -12.02 -22.46 12.98
CA ILE A 299 -10.86 -23.17 12.40
C ILE A 299 -11.24 -24.61 12.01
N GLN A 300 -11.93 -25.33 12.87
CA GLN A 300 -12.39 -26.70 12.58
C GLN A 300 -13.34 -26.73 11.39
N ALA A 301 -14.31 -25.81 11.33
CA ALA A 301 -15.28 -25.74 10.26
C ALA A 301 -14.61 -25.47 8.90
N VAL A 302 -13.72 -24.48 8.82
CA VAL A 302 -13.06 -24.10 7.54
C VAL A 302 -12.08 -25.17 7.05
N LEU A 303 -11.46 -25.92 7.94
CA LEU A 303 -10.57 -27.03 7.56
C LEU A 303 -11.34 -28.31 7.17
N THR A 304 -12.61 -28.42 7.56
CA THR A 304 -13.42 -29.60 7.26
C THR A 304 -14.32 -29.39 6.03
N HIS A 305 -14.76 -28.15 5.79
CA HIS A 305 -15.75 -27.85 4.74
C HIS A 305 -15.23 -26.78 3.77
N THR A 306 -14.98 -27.15 2.52
CA THR A 306 -14.50 -26.24 1.47
C THR A 306 -15.38 -25.00 1.28
N ALA A 307 -16.70 -25.18 1.41
CA ALA A 307 -17.65 -24.06 1.30
C ALA A 307 -17.47 -23.03 2.43
N GLU A 308 -17.17 -23.48 3.66
CA GLU A 308 -16.89 -22.60 4.80
C GLU A 308 -15.59 -21.82 4.61
N MET A 309 -14.52 -22.48 4.13
CA MET A 309 -13.27 -21.80 3.80
C MET A 309 -13.48 -20.76 2.70
N GLY A 310 -14.16 -21.14 1.61
CA GLY A 310 -14.46 -20.23 0.51
C GLY A 310 -15.24 -19.00 0.99
N SER A 311 -16.32 -19.20 1.76
CA SER A 311 -17.13 -18.12 2.34
C SER A 311 -16.30 -17.21 3.26
N ALA A 312 -15.42 -17.77 4.09
CA ALA A 312 -14.57 -17.00 4.98
C ALA A 312 -13.55 -16.14 4.21
N LEU A 313 -12.90 -16.70 3.19
CA LEU A 313 -11.99 -15.96 2.32
C LEU A 313 -12.71 -14.87 1.53
N ASP A 314 -13.93 -15.09 1.06
CA ASP A 314 -14.71 -14.08 0.35
C ASP A 314 -15.10 -12.90 1.26
N LYS A 315 -15.45 -13.16 2.52
CA LYS A 315 -15.67 -12.10 3.52
C LYS A 315 -14.40 -11.29 3.77
N GLN A 316 -13.25 -11.95 3.86
CA GLN A 316 -11.95 -11.31 4.01
C GLN A 316 -11.62 -10.41 2.80
N LYS A 317 -11.89 -10.87 1.58
CA LYS A 317 -11.75 -10.08 0.34
C LYS A 317 -12.69 -8.88 0.31
N GLN A 318 -13.91 -9.04 0.78
CA GLN A 318 -14.87 -7.94 0.91
C GLN A 318 -14.40 -6.89 1.94
N ALA A 319 -13.88 -7.33 3.10
CA ALA A 319 -13.30 -6.43 4.09
C ALA A 319 -12.10 -5.65 3.52
N ALA A 320 -11.29 -6.30 2.70
CA ALA A 320 -10.16 -5.67 2.00
C ALA A 320 -10.60 -4.74 0.84
N ASN A 321 -11.89 -4.58 0.59
CA ASN A 321 -12.44 -3.81 -0.52
C ASN A 321 -11.84 -4.23 -1.86
N GLN A 322 -11.84 -5.55 -2.13
CA GLN A 322 -11.32 -6.07 -3.39
C GLN A 322 -12.22 -5.65 -4.56
N ALA A 323 -11.59 -5.25 -5.66
CA ALA A 323 -12.23 -4.95 -6.94
C ALA A 323 -11.77 -5.89 -8.04
N SER A 324 -12.61 -6.08 -9.05
CA SER A 324 -12.29 -6.83 -10.26
C SER A 324 -11.61 -5.96 -11.33
N LEU A 325 -10.94 -6.61 -12.28
CA LEU A 325 -10.37 -5.93 -13.45
C LEU A 325 -11.46 -5.25 -14.31
N GLU A 326 -12.66 -5.84 -14.37
CA GLU A 326 -13.79 -5.29 -15.12
C GLU A 326 -14.26 -3.97 -14.52
N GLN A 327 -14.30 -3.86 -13.19
CA GLN A 327 -14.63 -2.60 -12.51
C GLN A 327 -13.60 -1.51 -12.83
N TYR A 328 -12.31 -1.87 -12.88
CA TYR A 328 -11.26 -0.91 -13.28
C TYR A 328 -11.38 -0.50 -14.74
N LYS A 329 -11.62 -1.44 -15.66
CA LYS A 329 -11.84 -1.14 -17.08
C LYS A 329 -13.02 -0.20 -17.32
N ALA A 330 -14.07 -0.27 -16.49
CA ALA A 330 -15.24 0.61 -16.58
C ALA A 330 -14.93 2.06 -16.18
N ILE A 331 -13.91 2.28 -15.36
CA ILE A 331 -13.48 3.60 -14.92
C ILE A 331 -12.38 4.17 -15.83
N LEU A 332 -11.49 3.32 -16.30
CA LEU A 332 -10.41 3.69 -17.22
C LEU A 332 -10.91 3.82 -18.66
#